data_195ce9fd4906eaf041ab91feca36499d
#
_entry.id   195ce9fd4906eaf041ab91feca36499d
#
_cell.length_a   1.000
_cell.length_b   1.000
_cell.length_c   1.000
_cell.angle_alpha   90.00
_cell.angle_beta   90.00
_cell.angle_gamma   90.00
#
_symmetry.space_group_name_H-M   'P 1'
#
loop_
_entity.id
_entity.type
_entity.pdbx_description
1 polymer ?
#
loop_
_entity_poly.entity_id
_entity_poly.type
_entity_poly.pdbx_seq_one_letter_code
_entity_poly.pdbx_strand_id
1 'polypeptide(L)'
;GTLGTNPEELIAAALVGCFNMKLSFVLNEANFNPDKLDTDALITFEDGKILSIDLNLKGKVPKISADKFVEFANEAKNDCPISSALNCVISVTASLV
;
A
#
# COMPACT_ATOMS: atom_id res chain seq x y z
N GLY A 1 -1.18 -9.30 18.40
CA GLY A 1 -1.01 -9.43 19.13
C GLY A 1 -0.80 -9.25 20.61
N THR A 2 0.26 -9.59 21.05
CA THR A 2 0.63 -9.46 22.42
C THR A 2 1.08 -8.02 22.70
N LEU A 3 1.60 -7.82 23.86
CA LEU A 3 2.15 -6.53 24.23
C LEU A 3 3.39 -6.28 23.39
N GLY A 4 3.27 -5.37 22.46
CA GLY A 4 4.36 -5.04 21.57
C GLY A 4 4.12 -5.57 20.19
N THR A 5 4.90 -5.09 19.27
CA THR A 5 4.81 -5.36 17.85
C THR A 5 6.06 -6.10 17.42
N ASN A 6 5.91 -7.14 16.60
CA ASN A 6 7.09 -7.79 16.06
C ASN A 6 7.69 -6.94 14.93
N PRO A 7 8.97 -7.19 14.57
CA PRO A 7 9.64 -6.39 13.54
C PRO A 7 8.93 -6.39 12.19
N GLU A 8 8.33 -7.51 11.80
CA GLU A 8 7.62 -7.64 10.53
C GLU A 8 6.41 -6.72 10.49
N GLU A 9 5.68 -6.60 11.61
CA GLU A 9 4.53 -5.70 11.68
C GLU A 9 4.95 -4.24 11.55
N LEU A 10 6.10 -3.88 12.10
CA LEU A 10 6.63 -2.53 11.97
C LEU A 10 7.00 -2.22 10.52
N ILE A 11 7.58 -3.18 9.82
CA ILE A 11 7.91 -3.04 8.40
C ILE A 11 6.62 -2.88 7.60
N ALA A 12 5.63 -3.71 7.87
CA ALA A 12 4.33 -3.62 7.18
C ALA A 12 3.66 -2.28 7.43
N ALA A 13 3.68 -1.79 8.67
CA ALA A 13 3.09 -0.50 9.01
C ALA A 13 3.81 0.65 8.30
N ALA A 14 5.13 0.59 8.22
CA ALA A 14 5.91 1.60 7.51
C ALA A 14 5.58 1.60 6.02
N LEU A 15 5.45 0.42 5.43
CA LEU A 15 5.11 0.29 4.02
C LEU A 15 3.70 0.83 3.74
N VAL A 16 2.72 0.45 4.56
CA VAL A 16 1.34 0.93 4.41
C VAL A 16 1.29 2.45 4.53
N GLY A 17 1.97 3.01 5.51
CA GLY A 17 1.99 4.46 5.71
C GLY A 17 2.62 5.19 4.52
N CYS A 18 3.75 4.72 4.05
CA CYS A 18 4.43 5.30 2.90
C CYS A 18 3.58 5.18 1.63
N PHE A 19 3.00 4.01 1.40
CA PHE A 19 2.14 3.76 0.25
C PHE A 19 0.93 4.70 0.24
N ASN A 20 0.23 4.81 1.37
CA ASN A 20 -0.95 5.67 1.46
C ASN A 20 -0.59 7.14 1.25
N MET A 21 0.52 7.60 1.80
CA MET A 21 0.98 8.98 1.60
C MET A 21 1.29 9.24 0.14
N LYS A 22 1.99 8.32 -0.51
CA LYS A 22 2.35 8.47 -1.91
C LYS A 22 1.12 8.43 -2.80
N LEU A 23 0.20 7.51 -2.53
CA LEU A 23 -1.05 7.41 -3.29
C LEU A 23 -1.88 8.69 -3.16
N SER A 24 -1.99 9.21 -1.94
CA SER A 24 -2.72 10.45 -1.71
C SER A 24 -2.12 11.60 -2.52
N PHE A 25 -0.79 11.69 -2.54
CA PHE A 25 -0.08 12.70 -3.31
C PHE A 25 -0.36 12.56 -4.82
N VAL A 26 -0.25 11.35 -5.34
CA VAL A 26 -0.48 11.08 -6.77
C VAL A 26 -1.92 11.42 -7.16
N LEU A 27 -2.88 11.02 -6.33
CA LEU A 27 -4.29 11.31 -6.58
C LEU A 27 -4.55 12.82 -6.57
N ASN A 28 -4.00 13.53 -5.60
CA ASN A 28 -4.18 14.98 -5.50
C ASN A 28 -3.57 15.71 -6.68
N GLU A 29 -2.43 15.26 -7.17
CA GLU A 29 -1.81 15.87 -8.37
C GLU A 29 -2.68 15.69 -9.60
N ALA A 30 -3.46 14.61 -9.66
CA ALA A 30 -4.39 14.34 -10.76
C ALA A 30 -5.77 14.96 -10.53
N ASN A 31 -5.91 15.79 -9.49
CA ASN A 31 -7.16 16.44 -9.10
C ASN A 31 -8.24 15.51 -8.58
N PHE A 32 -7.83 14.40 -7.99
CA PHE A 32 -8.74 13.51 -7.26
C PHE A 32 -8.52 13.69 -5.77
N ASN A 33 -9.60 13.81 -5.02
CA ASN A 33 -9.54 13.95 -3.57
C ASN A 33 -10.10 12.68 -2.93
N PRO A 34 -9.24 11.82 -2.39
CA PRO A 34 -9.75 10.61 -1.76
C PRO A 34 -10.50 10.93 -0.48
N ASP A 35 -11.67 10.34 -0.32
CA ASP A 35 -12.43 10.41 0.92
C ASP A 35 -11.86 9.44 1.94
N LYS A 36 -11.39 8.29 1.46
CA LYS A 36 -10.85 7.25 2.33
C LYS A 36 -9.88 6.38 1.56
N LEU A 37 -8.75 6.09 2.17
CA LEU A 37 -7.79 5.10 1.67
C LEU A 37 -7.48 4.15 2.82
N ASP A 38 -7.92 2.92 2.69
CA ASP A 38 -7.80 1.90 3.73
C ASP A 38 -6.94 0.77 3.17
N THR A 39 -5.76 0.58 3.73
CA THR A 39 -4.79 -0.39 3.22
C THR A 39 -4.37 -1.35 4.32
N ASP A 40 -4.49 -2.64 4.02
CA ASP A 40 -3.97 -3.71 4.86
C ASP A 40 -2.77 -4.35 4.18
N ALA A 41 -1.84 -4.86 4.96
CA ALA A 41 -0.69 -5.58 4.44
C ALA A 41 -0.71 -7.02 4.96
N LEU A 42 -0.56 -7.96 4.05
CA LEU A 42 -0.40 -9.37 4.39
C LEU A 42 1.04 -9.77 4.08
N ILE A 43 1.78 -10.18 5.10
CA ILE A 43 3.17 -10.61 4.95
C ILE A 43 3.21 -12.13 4.84
N THR A 44 3.92 -12.61 3.82
CA THR A 44 4.27 -14.02 3.71
C THR A 44 5.70 -14.19 4.22
N PHE A 45 5.83 -14.95 5.28
CA PHE A 45 7.08 -15.12 5.99
C PHE A 45 7.42 -16.61 6.02
N GLU A 46 8.65 -16.96 5.62
CA GLU A 46 9.07 -18.35 5.56
C GLU A 46 10.57 -18.45 5.74
N ASP A 47 10.99 -19.41 6.55
CA ASP A 47 12.42 -19.69 6.82
C ASP A 47 13.21 -18.46 7.28
N GLY A 48 12.59 -17.64 8.12
CA GLY A 48 13.22 -16.44 8.64
C GLY A 48 13.31 -15.28 7.65
N LYS A 49 12.59 -15.37 6.53
CA LYS A 49 12.62 -14.33 5.50
C LYS A 49 11.23 -13.88 5.12
N ILE A 50 11.10 -12.59 4.84
CA ILE A 50 9.88 -12.05 4.25
C ILE A 50 9.95 -12.32 2.76
N LEU A 51 9.04 -13.15 2.26
CA LEU A 51 8.99 -13.51 0.84
C LEU A 51 8.21 -12.49 0.03
N SER A 52 7.09 -12.04 0.57
CA SER A 52 6.22 -11.09 -0.13
C SER A 52 5.37 -10.30 0.85
N ILE A 53 4.93 -9.14 0.40
CA ILE A 53 3.96 -8.33 1.12
C ILE A 53 2.87 -7.97 0.12
N ASP A 54 1.62 -8.37 0.45
CA ASP A 54 0.48 -8.07 -0.39
C ASP A 54 -0.32 -6.95 0.24
N LEU A 55 -0.41 -5.82 -0.47
CA LEU A 55 -1.18 -4.67 -0.03
C LEU A 55 -2.60 -4.79 -0.55
N ASN A 56 -3.58 -4.72 0.35
CA ASN A 56 -4.98 -4.68 0.01
C ASN A 56 -5.50 -3.28 0.25
N LEU A 57 -5.81 -2.58 -0.83
CA LEU A 57 -6.26 -1.20 -0.79
C LEU A 57 -7.75 -1.13 -1.12
N LYS A 58 -8.49 -0.51 -0.22
CA LYS A 58 -9.90 -0.16 -0.46
C LYS A 58 -10.00 1.35 -0.37
N GLY A 59 -10.39 1.97 -1.47
CA GLY A 59 -10.45 3.41 -1.55
C GLY A 59 -11.81 3.94 -1.92
N LYS A 60 -12.14 5.09 -1.36
CA LYS A 60 -13.32 5.85 -1.77
C LYS A 60 -12.81 7.14 -2.37
N VAL A 61 -12.82 7.22 -3.69
CA VAL A 61 -12.29 8.36 -4.43
C VAL A 61 -13.35 8.79 -5.44
N PRO A 62 -13.97 9.94 -5.24
CA PRO A 62 -15.00 10.42 -6.17
C PRO A 62 -14.44 10.63 -7.58
N LYS A 63 -15.24 10.29 -8.56
CA LYS A 63 -14.99 10.58 -9.99
C LYS A 63 -13.90 9.75 -10.67
N ILE A 64 -13.21 8.89 -9.95
CA ILE A 64 -12.15 8.07 -10.55
C ILE A 64 -12.74 6.77 -11.08
N SER A 65 -12.20 6.28 -12.20
CA SER A 65 -12.55 4.95 -12.70
C SER A 65 -11.74 3.89 -11.97
N ALA A 66 -12.24 2.65 -11.97
CA ALA A 66 -11.54 1.55 -11.34
C ALA A 66 -10.16 1.33 -11.98
N ASP A 67 -10.08 1.42 -13.30
CA ASP A 67 -8.82 1.25 -14.03
C ASP A 67 -7.78 2.30 -13.64
N LYS A 68 -8.20 3.56 -13.54
CA LYS A 68 -7.31 4.64 -13.12
C LYS A 68 -6.86 4.48 -11.68
N PHE A 69 -7.76 4.04 -10.83
CA PHE A 69 -7.42 3.80 -9.42
C PHE A 69 -6.34 2.75 -9.28
N VAL A 70 -6.48 1.63 -10.01
CA VAL A 70 -5.47 0.57 -10.02
C VAL A 70 -4.14 1.10 -10.57
N GLU A 71 -4.18 1.88 -11.63
CA GLU A 71 -2.99 2.47 -12.23
C GLU A 71 -2.24 3.35 -11.23
N PHE A 72 -2.95 4.24 -10.53
CA PHE A 72 -2.34 5.11 -9.53
C PHE A 72 -1.83 4.32 -8.33
N ALA A 73 -2.53 3.26 -7.94
CA ALA A 73 -2.08 2.41 -6.84
C ALA A 73 -0.74 1.74 -7.18
N ASN A 74 -0.59 1.24 -8.40
CA ASN A 74 0.66 0.64 -8.83
C ASN A 74 1.79 1.67 -8.92
N GLU A 75 1.48 2.87 -9.39
CA GLU A 75 2.46 3.96 -9.42
C GLU A 75 2.95 4.30 -8.01
N ALA A 76 2.02 4.42 -7.07
CA ALA A 76 2.36 4.70 -5.67
C ALA A 76 3.25 3.61 -5.07
N LYS A 77 2.93 2.34 -5.37
CA LYS A 77 3.75 1.22 -4.91
C LYS A 77 5.16 1.32 -5.47
N ASN A 78 5.30 1.58 -6.75
CA ASN A 78 6.60 1.61 -7.42
C ASN A 78 7.46 2.79 -6.95
N ASP A 79 6.83 3.91 -6.61
CA ASP A 79 7.54 5.13 -6.21
C ASP A 79 7.74 5.23 -4.69
N CYS A 80 7.21 4.29 -3.92
CA CYS A 80 7.33 4.32 -2.47
C CYS A 80 8.77 3.98 -2.05
N PRO A 81 9.47 4.86 -1.31
CA PRO A 81 10.84 4.58 -0.88
C PRO A 81 10.97 3.33 -0.02
N ILE A 82 9.97 3.04 0.82
CA ILE A 82 10.00 1.83 1.65
C ILE A 82 9.90 0.59 0.78
N SER A 83 9.00 0.61 -0.22
CA SER A 83 8.87 -0.48 -1.18
C SER A 83 10.19 -0.74 -1.90
N SER A 84 10.88 0.31 -2.29
CA SER A 84 12.17 0.20 -3.00
C SER A 84 13.29 -0.33 -2.10
N ALA A 85 13.19 -0.09 -0.80
CA ALA A 85 14.21 -0.52 0.16
C ALA A 85 14.10 -2.00 0.53
N LEU A 86 12.93 -2.59 0.34
CA LEU A 86 12.69 -3.98 0.73
C LEU A 86 13.07 -4.94 -0.38
N ASN A 87 13.75 -6.02 -0.01
CA ASN A 87 14.16 -7.05 -0.95
C ASN A 87 13.14 -8.20 -0.95
N CYS A 88 11.93 -7.91 -1.37
CA CYS A 88 10.87 -8.91 -1.46
C CYS A 88 9.87 -8.47 -2.53
N VAL A 89 8.96 -9.38 -2.89
CA VAL A 89 7.91 -9.08 -3.85
C VAL A 89 6.81 -8.30 -3.14
N ILE A 90 6.45 -7.15 -3.68
CA ILE A 90 5.36 -6.34 -3.15
C ILE A 90 4.30 -6.21 -4.23
N SER A 91 3.09 -6.60 -3.90
CA SER A 91 1.94 -6.51 -4.80
C SER A 91 0.87 -5.62 -4.18
N VAL A 92 0.00 -5.10 -5.01
CA VAL A 92 -1.14 -4.33 -4.54
C VAL A 92 -2.40 -4.79 -5.26
N THR A 93 -3.45 -4.99 -4.48
CA THR A 93 -4.79 -5.23 -4.99
C THR A 93 -5.64 -4.02 -4.58
N ALA A 94 -6.11 -3.28 -5.55
CA ALA A 94 -6.84 -2.05 -5.30
C ALA A 94 -8.29 -2.19 -5.74
N SER A 95 -9.21 -1.75 -4.89
CA SER A 95 -10.62 -1.74 -5.21
C SER A 95 -11.27 -0.47 -4.69
N LEU A 96 -12.27 0.00 -5.43
CA LEU A 96 -13.09 1.11 -5.01
C LEU A 96 -14.28 0.61 -4.19
N VAL A 97 -14.64 1.36 -3.19
CA VAL A 97 -15.79 1.05 -2.33
C VAL A 97 -16.85 2.16 -2.38
#